data_3c3cf52398135a67c2dff46f8fbccea1
#
_entry.id   3c3cf52398135a67c2dff46f8fbccea1
#
_cell.length_a   1.000
_cell.length_b   1.000
_cell.length_c   1.000
_cell.angle_alpha   90.00
_cell.angle_beta   90.00
_cell.angle_gamma   90.00
#
_symmetry.space_group_name_H-M   'P 1'
#
loop_
_entity.id
_entity.type
_entity.pdbx_description
1 polymer ?
#
loop_
_entity_poly.entity_id
_entity_poly.type
_entity_poly.pdbx_seq_one_letter_code
_entity_poly.pdbx_strand_id
1 'polypeptide(L)'
;MREYATQMEAARKGIITPEMKIVAKKEYRTEEEIREWVAKGQVAICANRLHTCIDPNGVGSMLRTKINVNLGVSRDCKDYDVEMKKVQAAVDMGAEAIMDLSSHGNTQPFRRKLTSECTAMIGTVPVYDSVIHYQRDLATLTAKDFIDVVRLHAQDGVDFVTLHCGITRKTIEQIKKHKRKMNIVSRGGSLVFAWMSMTGEENPFYEYFDDILDICREYDVTISLGDACRPGCLADGSDVCQIEELVRLGELTKRAWAKDVQVMVEGPGHMPMDQIEANMKIQQTICMGAPFYVLGPIVTDIAPGYDHITSAIGGAIAAASGAAFLCYVTPAEHLALPNVDDVKQGIIASRIAAHAADIAKKIPHARDLDDAMGDARRTFDWEKQWECSIDPQTAMAIRDSRAP
;
A
#
# COMPACT_ATOMS: atom_id res chain seq x y z
N MET A 1 -29.00 -8.34 8.81
CA MET A 1 -27.97 -9.31 8.35
C MET A 1 -27.40 -8.76 7.06
N ARG A 2 -26.08 -8.77 6.86
CA ARG A 2 -25.44 -8.25 5.63
C ARG A 2 -25.83 -9.17 4.45
N GLU A 3 -26.38 -8.61 3.36
CA GLU A 3 -26.88 -9.40 2.23
C GLU A 3 -25.81 -9.67 1.15
N TYR A 4 -24.56 -9.31 1.43
CA TYR A 4 -23.41 -9.46 0.54
C TYR A 4 -22.19 -9.91 1.33
N ALA A 5 -21.25 -10.58 0.67
CA ALA A 5 -20.00 -11.02 1.25
C ALA A 5 -18.94 -9.90 1.21
N THR A 6 -18.82 -9.21 0.08
CA THR A 6 -17.78 -8.19 -0.16
C THR A 6 -18.37 -6.87 -0.67
N GLN A 7 -17.58 -5.79 -0.56
CA GLN A 7 -17.93 -4.49 -1.15
C GLN A 7 -18.18 -4.61 -2.67
N MET A 8 -17.36 -5.39 -3.36
CA MET A 8 -17.52 -5.61 -4.81
C MET A 8 -18.81 -6.37 -5.14
N GLU A 9 -19.16 -7.40 -4.39
CA GLU A 9 -20.42 -8.13 -4.56
C GLU A 9 -21.63 -7.20 -4.34
N ALA A 10 -21.60 -6.39 -3.27
CA ALA A 10 -22.63 -5.39 -3.00
C ALA A 10 -22.78 -4.42 -4.17
N ALA A 11 -21.68 -3.86 -4.65
CA ALA A 11 -21.68 -2.92 -5.76
C ALA A 11 -22.26 -3.52 -7.04
N ARG A 12 -21.92 -4.76 -7.35
CA ARG A 12 -22.45 -5.51 -8.52
C ARG A 12 -23.92 -5.85 -8.41
N LYS A 13 -24.41 -6.04 -7.18
CA LYS A 13 -25.85 -6.19 -6.90
C LYS A 13 -26.63 -4.89 -6.88
N GLY A 14 -25.98 -3.75 -7.14
CA GLY A 14 -26.61 -2.42 -7.07
C GLY A 14 -26.79 -1.90 -5.63
N ILE A 15 -26.13 -2.51 -4.65
CA ILE A 15 -26.21 -2.12 -3.24
C ILE A 15 -25.12 -1.08 -2.93
N ILE A 16 -25.53 0.07 -2.42
CA ILE A 16 -24.63 1.10 -1.89
C ILE A 16 -24.45 0.82 -0.40
N THR A 17 -23.22 0.46 -0.02
CA THR A 17 -22.88 0.12 1.37
C THR A 17 -22.68 1.38 2.24
N PRO A 18 -22.71 1.27 3.57
CA PRO A 18 -22.32 2.38 4.46
C PRO A 18 -20.92 2.91 4.17
N GLU A 19 -19.98 2.02 3.87
CA GLU A 19 -18.58 2.36 3.53
C GLU A 19 -18.52 3.17 2.22
N MET A 20 -19.27 2.80 1.20
CA MET A 20 -19.35 3.55 -0.07
C MET A 20 -19.89 4.97 0.14
N LYS A 21 -20.88 5.17 1.03
CA LYS A 21 -21.43 6.49 1.36
C LYS A 21 -20.40 7.38 2.03
N ILE A 22 -19.62 6.82 2.98
CA ILE A 22 -18.54 7.55 3.66
C ILE A 22 -17.46 7.96 2.65
N VAL A 23 -17.03 7.03 1.80
CA VAL A 23 -16.04 7.30 0.75
C VAL A 23 -16.55 8.37 -0.22
N ALA A 24 -17.79 8.28 -0.68
CA ALA A 24 -18.40 9.27 -1.58
C ALA A 24 -18.33 10.68 -0.99
N LYS A 25 -18.70 10.83 0.30
CA LYS A 25 -18.63 12.10 1.01
C LYS A 25 -17.18 12.64 1.12
N LYS A 26 -16.23 11.78 1.47
CA LYS A 26 -14.80 12.16 1.62
C LYS A 26 -14.18 12.60 0.30
N GLU A 27 -14.61 11.98 -0.80
CA GLU A 27 -14.03 12.17 -2.14
C GLU A 27 -14.80 13.18 -2.99
N TYR A 28 -15.86 13.80 -2.45
CA TYR A 28 -16.74 14.71 -3.19
C TYR A 28 -17.27 14.08 -4.48
N ARG A 29 -17.68 12.81 -4.36
CA ARG A 29 -18.27 12.01 -5.44
C ARG A 29 -19.69 11.60 -5.08
N THR A 30 -20.46 11.21 -6.07
CA THR A 30 -21.76 10.60 -5.82
C THR A 30 -21.61 9.16 -5.32
N GLU A 31 -22.54 8.69 -4.53
CA GLU A 31 -22.57 7.31 -4.05
C GLU A 31 -22.60 6.31 -5.21
N GLU A 32 -23.26 6.68 -6.30
CA GLU A 32 -23.39 5.86 -7.50
C GLU A 32 -22.06 5.76 -8.28
N GLU A 33 -21.28 6.85 -8.40
CA GLU A 33 -19.95 6.80 -9.00
C GLU A 33 -19.06 5.84 -8.21
N ILE A 34 -19.05 5.92 -6.88
CA ILE A 34 -18.27 5.01 -6.03
C ILE A 34 -18.73 3.57 -6.24
N ARG A 35 -20.04 3.31 -6.21
CA ARG A 35 -20.59 1.96 -6.44
C ARG A 35 -20.16 1.41 -7.81
N GLU A 36 -20.26 2.21 -8.88
CA GLU A 36 -19.86 1.77 -10.22
C GLU A 36 -18.36 1.43 -10.30
N TRP A 37 -17.50 2.25 -9.73
CA TRP A 37 -16.05 2.00 -9.75
C TRP A 37 -15.67 0.78 -8.90
N VAL A 38 -16.31 0.57 -7.76
CA VAL A 38 -16.13 -0.66 -6.96
C VAL A 38 -16.63 -1.89 -7.74
N ALA A 39 -17.78 -1.82 -8.39
CA ALA A 39 -18.31 -2.91 -9.22
C ALA A 39 -17.36 -3.31 -10.36
N LYS A 40 -16.67 -2.33 -10.95
CA LYS A 40 -15.67 -2.52 -12.01
C LYS A 40 -14.28 -2.92 -11.47
N GLY A 41 -14.06 -2.87 -10.16
CA GLY A 41 -12.77 -3.14 -9.52
C GLY A 41 -11.75 -2.00 -9.64
N GLN A 42 -12.16 -0.81 -10.09
CA GLN A 42 -11.32 0.37 -10.27
C GLN A 42 -11.14 1.18 -8.98
N VAL A 43 -11.99 0.95 -7.99
CA VAL A 43 -11.86 1.42 -6.61
C VAL A 43 -11.97 0.24 -5.67
N ALA A 44 -11.04 0.14 -4.72
CA ALA A 44 -11.10 -0.78 -3.61
C ALA A 44 -11.43 -0.03 -2.32
N ILE A 45 -12.35 -0.56 -1.52
CA ILE A 45 -12.64 -0.11 -0.16
C ILE A 45 -12.20 -1.23 0.77
N CYS A 46 -11.00 -1.08 1.33
CA CYS A 46 -10.41 -2.08 2.21
C CYS A 46 -11.05 -1.96 3.60
N ALA A 47 -12.01 -2.83 3.89
CA ALA A 47 -12.77 -2.78 5.14
C ALA A 47 -13.24 -4.18 5.52
N ASN A 48 -12.40 -4.90 6.28
CA ASN A 48 -12.75 -6.20 6.84
C ASN A 48 -13.97 -6.05 7.74
N ARG A 49 -14.93 -6.96 7.60
CA ARG A 49 -16.17 -6.93 8.40
C ARG A 49 -15.98 -7.05 9.92
N LEU A 50 -14.79 -7.45 10.38
CA LEU A 50 -14.41 -7.54 11.79
C LEU A 50 -13.71 -6.27 12.30
N HIS A 51 -13.23 -5.39 11.42
CA HIS A 51 -12.63 -4.10 11.76
C HIS A 51 -13.72 -3.03 11.92
N THR A 52 -14.36 -2.97 13.08
CA THR A 52 -15.57 -2.17 13.30
C THR A 52 -15.31 -0.69 13.60
N CYS A 53 -14.07 -0.32 13.97
CA CYS A 53 -13.69 1.08 14.24
C CYS A 53 -13.10 1.80 13.01
N ILE A 54 -13.00 1.14 11.85
CA ILE A 54 -12.43 1.71 10.65
C ILE A 54 -13.20 2.96 10.20
N ASP A 55 -12.45 3.97 9.74
CA ASP A 55 -12.97 5.10 8.98
C ASP A 55 -12.66 4.89 7.48
N PRO A 56 -13.57 4.28 6.70
CA PRO A 56 -13.27 3.73 5.40
C PRO A 56 -12.75 4.76 4.41
N ASN A 57 -11.77 4.35 3.61
CA ASN A 57 -11.23 5.11 2.48
C ASN A 57 -11.33 4.29 1.19
N GLY A 58 -11.53 4.98 0.06
CA GLY A 58 -11.47 4.38 -1.26
C GLY A 58 -10.09 4.56 -1.89
N VAL A 59 -9.55 3.50 -2.47
CA VAL A 59 -8.29 3.52 -3.22
C VAL A 59 -8.59 3.36 -4.70
N GLY A 60 -8.27 4.36 -5.50
CA GLY A 60 -8.53 4.37 -6.95
C GLY A 60 -8.00 5.63 -7.61
N SER A 61 -7.63 5.54 -8.89
CA SER A 61 -7.00 6.66 -9.63
C SER A 61 -7.91 7.89 -9.80
N MET A 62 -9.23 7.71 -9.70
CA MET A 62 -10.23 8.78 -9.79
C MET A 62 -10.47 9.51 -8.47
N LEU A 63 -9.87 9.04 -7.39
CA LEU A 63 -9.99 9.57 -6.03
C LEU A 63 -8.69 10.28 -5.63
N ARG A 64 -8.72 10.96 -4.47
CA ARG A 64 -7.49 11.48 -3.87
C ARG A 64 -6.48 10.35 -3.69
N THR A 65 -5.21 10.66 -3.92
CA THR A 65 -4.11 9.71 -3.71
C THR A 65 -3.95 9.40 -2.22
N LYS A 66 -3.94 8.13 -1.85
CA LYS A 66 -3.82 7.67 -0.46
C LYS A 66 -2.37 7.38 -0.11
N ILE A 67 -2.07 7.37 1.19
CA ILE A 67 -0.74 7.11 1.73
C ILE A 67 -0.81 5.93 2.69
N ASN A 68 0.11 4.98 2.53
CA ASN A 68 0.34 3.89 3.45
C ASN A 68 1.64 4.09 4.23
N VAL A 69 1.59 3.81 5.52
CA VAL A 69 2.74 3.86 6.44
C VAL A 69 3.11 2.45 6.87
N ASN A 70 4.31 2.03 6.55
CA ASN A 70 4.87 0.76 6.98
C ASN A 70 5.52 0.92 8.36
N LEU A 71 5.23 0.00 9.26
CA LEU A 71 5.84 -0.09 10.59
C LEU A 71 5.79 -1.54 11.08
N GLY A 72 6.26 -1.80 12.29
CA GLY A 72 6.19 -3.13 12.88
C GLY A 72 7.49 -3.53 13.58
N VAL A 73 7.37 -4.50 14.48
CA VAL A 73 8.49 -5.01 15.25
C VAL A 73 9.36 -5.97 14.43
N SER A 74 10.66 -5.94 14.72
CA SER A 74 11.66 -6.82 14.12
C SER A 74 12.58 -7.40 15.20
N ARG A 75 13.56 -8.21 14.80
CA ARG A 75 14.58 -8.70 15.73
C ARG A 75 15.33 -7.56 16.41
N ASP A 76 15.54 -6.45 15.72
CA ASP A 76 16.34 -5.31 16.17
C ASP A 76 15.49 -4.24 16.88
N CYS A 77 14.17 -4.23 16.70
CA CYS A 77 13.22 -3.33 17.37
C CYS A 77 12.00 -4.14 17.82
N LYS A 78 11.92 -4.41 19.15
CA LYS A 78 10.91 -5.31 19.74
C LYS A 78 9.87 -4.56 20.58
N ASP A 79 9.90 -3.23 20.60
CA ASP A 79 9.08 -2.41 21.45
C ASP A 79 7.77 -2.01 20.76
N TYR A 80 6.70 -2.69 21.12
CA TYR A 80 5.35 -2.40 20.59
C TYR A 80 4.82 -1.03 21.01
N ASP A 81 5.27 -0.47 22.15
CA ASP A 81 4.82 0.86 22.58
C ASP A 81 5.45 1.95 21.72
N VAL A 82 6.69 1.74 21.24
CA VAL A 82 7.30 2.62 20.25
C VAL A 82 6.56 2.53 18.92
N GLU A 83 6.20 1.31 18.47
CA GLU A 83 5.43 1.13 17.23
C GLU A 83 4.04 1.78 17.34
N MET A 84 3.34 1.67 18.48
CA MET A 84 2.06 2.37 18.70
C MET A 84 2.19 3.89 18.65
N LYS A 85 3.31 4.47 19.10
CA LYS A 85 3.56 5.93 18.95
C LYS A 85 3.71 6.32 17.47
N LYS A 86 4.34 5.46 16.66
CA LYS A 86 4.43 5.67 15.20
C LYS A 86 3.05 5.57 14.55
N VAL A 87 2.22 4.60 14.96
CA VAL A 87 0.83 4.47 14.50
C VAL A 87 0.04 5.74 14.80
N GLN A 88 0.08 6.22 16.06
CA GLN A 88 -0.63 7.43 16.45
C GLN A 88 -0.16 8.65 15.65
N ALA A 89 1.16 8.84 15.52
CA ALA A 89 1.71 9.91 14.71
C ALA A 89 1.26 9.84 13.24
N ALA A 90 1.21 8.64 12.66
CA ALA A 90 0.76 8.44 11.29
C ALA A 90 -0.73 8.79 11.10
N VAL A 91 -1.59 8.35 12.03
CA VAL A 91 -3.03 8.67 12.01
C VAL A 91 -3.27 10.17 12.20
N ASP A 92 -2.60 10.79 13.17
CA ASP A 92 -2.70 12.24 13.44
C ASP A 92 -2.27 13.10 12.24
N MET A 93 -1.34 12.59 11.44
CA MET A 93 -0.87 13.22 10.21
C MET A 93 -1.71 12.85 8.99
N GLY A 94 -2.77 12.06 9.17
CA GLY A 94 -3.76 11.73 8.14
C GLY A 94 -3.32 10.64 7.16
N ALA A 95 -2.48 9.70 7.58
CA ALA A 95 -2.23 8.49 6.81
C ALA A 95 -3.52 7.65 6.72
N GLU A 96 -3.88 7.21 5.53
CA GLU A 96 -5.10 6.45 5.30
C GLU A 96 -4.94 4.95 5.58
N ALA A 97 -3.69 4.46 5.60
CA ALA A 97 -3.41 3.06 5.90
C ALA A 97 -2.14 2.89 6.73
N ILE A 98 -2.17 1.85 7.56
CA ILE A 98 -1.03 1.36 8.32
C ILE A 98 -0.77 -0.09 7.91
N MET A 99 0.46 -0.39 7.53
CA MET A 99 0.84 -1.75 7.19
C MET A 99 1.78 -2.30 8.26
N ASP A 100 1.30 -3.31 8.98
CA ASP A 100 2.07 -4.03 9.99
C ASP A 100 3.00 -5.05 9.30
N LEU A 101 4.28 -4.73 9.29
CA LEU A 101 5.37 -5.56 8.77
C LEU A 101 6.08 -6.35 9.88
N SER A 102 5.45 -6.54 11.02
CA SER A 102 6.03 -7.27 12.14
C SER A 102 6.53 -8.64 11.72
N SER A 103 7.75 -8.96 12.14
CA SER A 103 8.46 -10.17 11.71
C SER A 103 9.23 -10.84 12.86
N HIS A 104 8.86 -10.55 14.11
CA HIS A 104 9.52 -11.12 15.29
C HIS A 104 8.53 -11.30 16.44
N GLY A 105 8.67 -12.41 17.16
CA GLY A 105 7.84 -12.74 18.32
C GLY A 105 6.39 -13.10 17.94
N ASN A 106 5.49 -13.01 18.91
CA ASN A 106 4.06 -13.19 18.67
C ASN A 106 3.45 -11.88 18.14
N THR A 107 3.17 -11.81 16.84
CA THR A 107 2.65 -10.61 16.17
C THR A 107 1.14 -10.42 16.34
N GLN A 108 0.40 -11.48 16.65
CA GLN A 108 -1.07 -11.46 16.70
C GLN A 108 -1.66 -10.47 17.70
N PRO A 109 -1.14 -10.28 18.94
CA PRO A 109 -1.70 -9.28 19.85
C PRO A 109 -1.59 -7.85 19.32
N PHE A 110 -0.48 -7.51 18.65
CA PHE A 110 -0.29 -6.18 18.05
C PHE A 110 -1.26 -5.98 16.89
N ARG A 111 -1.36 -6.95 15.99
CA ARG A 111 -2.30 -6.93 14.86
C ARG A 111 -3.74 -6.75 15.31
N ARG A 112 -4.20 -7.50 16.34
CA ARG A 112 -5.53 -7.35 16.92
C ARG A 112 -5.74 -6.00 17.60
N LYS A 113 -4.70 -5.45 18.23
CA LYS A 113 -4.78 -4.11 18.80
C LYS A 113 -4.99 -3.08 17.69
N LEU A 114 -4.24 -3.16 16.58
CA LEU A 114 -4.43 -2.27 15.44
C LEU A 114 -5.86 -2.33 14.91
N THR A 115 -6.39 -3.51 14.64
CA THR A 115 -7.74 -3.67 14.09
C THR A 115 -8.87 -3.37 15.08
N SER A 116 -8.57 -3.22 16.37
CA SER A 116 -9.57 -2.84 17.39
C SER A 116 -9.54 -1.36 17.77
N GLU A 117 -8.43 -0.66 17.55
CA GLU A 117 -8.23 0.71 18.05
C GLU A 117 -7.91 1.73 16.94
N CYS A 118 -7.31 1.31 15.83
CA CYS A 118 -6.90 2.21 14.76
C CYS A 118 -8.04 2.40 13.75
N THR A 119 -8.27 3.64 13.35
CA THR A 119 -9.31 3.98 12.35
C THR A 119 -8.82 3.91 10.91
N ALA A 120 -7.51 3.81 10.68
CA ALA A 120 -6.92 3.64 9.33
C ALA A 120 -7.10 2.21 8.82
N MET A 121 -7.04 2.01 7.51
CA MET A 121 -6.98 0.67 6.90
C MET A 121 -5.75 -0.08 7.40
N ILE A 122 -5.91 -1.32 7.84
CA ILE A 122 -4.81 -2.15 8.35
C ILE A 122 -4.42 -3.19 7.30
N GLY A 123 -3.15 -3.12 6.87
CA GLY A 123 -2.56 -4.09 5.96
C GLY A 123 -1.50 -4.96 6.64
N THR A 124 -1.28 -6.16 6.10
CA THR A 124 -0.23 -7.07 6.57
C THR A 124 0.39 -7.88 5.44
N VAL A 125 1.53 -8.52 5.74
CA VAL A 125 2.22 -9.46 4.81
C VAL A 125 2.27 -10.84 5.46
N PRO A 126 1.27 -11.71 5.24
CA PRO A 126 1.13 -12.99 5.95
C PRO A 126 2.36 -13.89 5.88
N VAL A 127 3.13 -13.86 4.78
CA VAL A 127 4.34 -14.68 4.65
C VAL A 127 5.39 -14.39 5.72
N TYR A 128 5.44 -13.17 6.28
CA TYR A 128 6.37 -12.86 7.37
C TYR A 128 6.02 -13.63 8.65
N ASP A 129 4.74 -13.83 8.86
CA ASP A 129 4.23 -14.52 10.06
C ASP A 129 4.28 -16.06 9.92
N SER A 130 4.33 -16.60 8.71
CA SER A 130 4.29 -18.04 8.48
C SER A 130 5.42 -18.78 9.20
N VAL A 131 6.66 -18.31 9.12
CA VAL A 131 7.81 -18.92 9.81
C VAL A 131 7.71 -18.72 11.33
N ILE A 132 7.28 -17.54 11.76
CA ILE A 132 7.21 -17.15 13.16
C ILE A 132 6.09 -17.92 13.88
N HIS A 133 4.91 -17.99 13.26
CA HIS A 133 3.73 -18.62 13.82
C HIS A 133 3.97 -20.13 14.09
N TYR A 134 4.58 -20.83 13.13
CA TYR A 134 4.84 -22.24 13.27
C TYR A 134 6.15 -22.57 13.97
N GLN A 135 7.05 -21.60 14.14
CA GLN A 135 8.38 -21.77 14.73
C GLN A 135 9.16 -22.96 14.11
N ARG A 136 9.05 -23.08 12.78
CA ARG A 136 9.68 -24.13 11.97
C ARG A 136 10.55 -23.52 10.88
N ASP A 137 11.50 -24.31 10.40
CA ASP A 137 12.33 -23.92 9.26
C ASP A 137 11.47 -23.71 8.01
N LEU A 138 11.78 -22.69 7.23
CA LEU A 138 11.03 -22.32 6.03
C LEU A 138 10.82 -23.52 5.08
N ALA A 139 11.85 -24.35 4.89
CA ALA A 139 11.79 -25.52 4.01
C ALA A 139 10.83 -26.64 4.50
N THR A 140 10.40 -26.59 5.76
CA THR A 140 9.48 -27.59 6.34
C THR A 140 8.01 -27.13 6.34
N LEU A 141 7.76 -25.89 5.94
CA LEU A 141 6.40 -25.38 5.79
C LEU A 141 5.75 -25.98 4.55
N THR A 142 4.48 -26.29 4.66
CA THR A 142 3.64 -26.77 3.55
C THR A 142 2.85 -25.60 2.95
N ALA A 143 2.36 -25.75 1.73
CA ALA A 143 1.47 -24.79 1.11
C ALA A 143 0.27 -24.44 2.02
N LYS A 144 -0.29 -25.44 2.70
CA LYS A 144 -1.39 -25.24 3.65
C LYS A 144 -1.01 -24.31 4.81
N ASP A 145 0.21 -24.39 5.33
CA ASP A 145 0.66 -23.52 6.43
C ASP A 145 0.61 -22.04 6.01
N PHE A 146 0.99 -21.71 4.76
CA PHE A 146 0.90 -20.34 4.24
C PHE A 146 -0.56 -19.87 4.11
N ILE A 147 -1.45 -20.73 3.63
CA ILE A 147 -2.87 -20.40 3.46
C ILE A 147 -3.56 -20.21 4.82
N ASP A 148 -3.25 -21.07 5.80
CA ASP A 148 -3.79 -20.96 7.15
C ASP A 148 -3.40 -19.64 7.83
N VAL A 149 -2.19 -19.12 7.58
CA VAL A 149 -1.76 -17.81 8.10
C VAL A 149 -2.53 -16.67 7.42
N VAL A 150 -2.85 -16.74 6.13
CA VAL A 150 -3.74 -15.77 5.49
C VAL A 150 -5.11 -15.75 6.19
N ARG A 151 -5.68 -16.90 6.48
CA ARG A 151 -6.94 -17.01 7.24
C ARG A 151 -6.82 -16.42 8.64
N LEU A 152 -5.71 -16.65 9.33
CA LEU A 152 -5.45 -16.07 10.66
C LEU A 152 -5.49 -14.56 10.62
N HIS A 153 -4.82 -13.92 9.65
CA HIS A 153 -4.82 -12.46 9.48
C HIS A 153 -6.22 -11.92 9.16
N ALA A 154 -6.97 -12.60 8.30
CA ALA A 154 -8.34 -12.22 7.98
C ALA A 154 -9.26 -12.28 9.22
N GLN A 155 -9.10 -13.32 10.07
CA GLN A 155 -9.83 -13.47 11.34
C GLN A 155 -9.45 -12.44 12.39
N ASP A 156 -8.24 -11.90 12.34
CA ASP A 156 -7.79 -10.83 13.23
C ASP A 156 -8.28 -9.44 12.78
N GLY A 157 -9.06 -9.35 11.69
CA GLY A 157 -9.71 -8.12 11.24
C GLY A 157 -8.88 -7.29 10.26
N VAL A 158 -7.81 -7.83 9.69
CA VAL A 158 -6.96 -7.14 8.70
C VAL A 158 -7.75 -6.80 7.44
N ASP A 159 -7.65 -5.56 6.94
CA ASP A 159 -8.44 -5.04 5.82
C ASP A 159 -7.88 -5.43 4.46
N PHE A 160 -6.55 -5.51 4.36
CA PHE A 160 -5.89 -5.99 3.14
C PHE A 160 -4.62 -6.79 3.46
N VAL A 161 -4.33 -7.76 2.61
CA VAL A 161 -3.14 -8.61 2.74
C VAL A 161 -2.29 -8.53 1.51
N THR A 162 -0.99 -8.29 1.68
CA THR A 162 -0.02 -8.35 0.59
C THR A 162 0.44 -9.78 0.38
N LEU A 163 0.19 -10.30 -0.82
CA LEU A 163 0.53 -11.66 -1.22
C LEU A 163 1.34 -11.64 -2.52
N HIS A 164 2.55 -12.16 -2.48
CA HIS A 164 3.45 -12.22 -3.64
C HIS A 164 3.08 -13.40 -4.56
N CYS A 165 1.88 -13.33 -5.15
CA CYS A 165 1.33 -14.39 -6.01
C CYS A 165 1.95 -14.41 -7.42
N GLY A 166 2.62 -13.35 -7.84
CA GLY A 166 3.09 -13.16 -9.22
C GLY A 166 4.35 -13.97 -9.56
N ILE A 167 5.16 -14.36 -8.57
CA ILE A 167 6.31 -15.23 -8.79
C ILE A 167 5.87 -16.67 -8.99
N THR A 168 6.38 -17.31 -10.05
CA THR A 168 6.17 -18.70 -10.37
C THR A 168 7.51 -19.38 -10.62
N ARG A 169 7.54 -20.71 -10.78
CA ARG A 169 8.77 -21.42 -11.16
C ARG A 169 9.35 -20.89 -12.47
N LYS A 170 8.50 -20.45 -13.40
CA LYS A 170 8.95 -19.79 -14.63
C LYS A 170 9.65 -18.45 -14.36
N THR A 171 9.17 -17.66 -13.40
CA THR A 171 9.81 -16.41 -12.99
C THR A 171 11.21 -16.67 -12.43
N ILE A 172 11.40 -17.76 -11.65
CA ILE A 172 12.73 -18.17 -11.16
C ILE A 172 13.72 -18.41 -12.32
N GLU A 173 13.28 -19.08 -13.37
CA GLU A 173 14.11 -19.33 -14.56
C GLU A 173 14.47 -18.02 -15.27
N GLN A 174 13.55 -17.08 -15.36
CA GLN A 174 13.79 -15.77 -15.96
C GLN A 174 14.80 -14.96 -15.13
N ILE A 175 14.66 -14.91 -13.80
CA ILE A 175 15.62 -14.22 -12.91
C ILE A 175 17.04 -14.78 -13.09
N LYS A 176 17.19 -16.11 -13.15
CA LYS A 176 18.49 -16.76 -13.37
C LYS A 176 19.09 -16.41 -14.73
N LYS A 177 18.25 -16.27 -15.77
CA LYS A 177 18.66 -15.97 -17.15
C LYS A 177 19.05 -14.50 -17.31
N HIS A 178 18.29 -13.57 -16.75
CA HIS A 178 18.44 -12.12 -16.99
C HIS A 178 19.38 -11.41 -16.02
N LYS A 179 19.84 -12.07 -14.96
CA LYS A 179 20.88 -11.57 -14.02
C LYS A 179 20.59 -10.13 -13.57
N ARG A 180 19.44 -9.92 -12.89
CA ARG A 180 19.10 -8.63 -12.29
C ARG A 180 20.21 -8.16 -11.36
N LYS A 181 20.44 -6.85 -11.30
CA LYS A 181 21.50 -6.27 -10.46
C LYS A 181 21.21 -6.46 -8.98
N MET A 182 19.98 -6.26 -8.52
CA MET A 182 19.57 -6.38 -7.13
C MET A 182 18.76 -7.66 -6.83
N ASN A 183 18.58 -8.56 -7.81
CA ASN A 183 17.76 -9.77 -7.66
C ASN A 183 16.33 -9.44 -7.16
N ILE A 184 15.88 -10.08 -6.06
CA ILE A 184 14.58 -9.85 -5.42
C ILE A 184 14.81 -9.07 -4.13
N VAL A 185 14.42 -7.80 -4.10
CA VAL A 185 14.55 -6.91 -2.94
C VAL A 185 13.34 -6.95 -2.02
N SER A 186 12.18 -7.39 -2.53
CA SER A 186 11.00 -7.62 -1.72
C SER A 186 11.26 -8.73 -0.70
N ARG A 187 11.14 -8.42 0.59
CA ARG A 187 11.31 -9.42 1.65
C ARG A 187 10.32 -10.57 1.54
N GLY A 188 9.04 -10.28 1.29
CA GLY A 188 8.02 -11.30 1.11
C GLY A 188 8.26 -12.13 -0.14
N GLY A 189 8.60 -11.48 -1.24
CA GLY A 189 9.00 -12.15 -2.48
C GLY A 189 10.22 -13.05 -2.30
N SER A 190 11.24 -12.60 -1.55
CA SER A 190 12.44 -13.39 -1.26
C SER A 190 12.13 -14.64 -0.44
N LEU A 191 11.23 -14.56 0.54
CA LEU A 191 10.81 -15.72 1.34
C LEU A 191 10.08 -16.76 0.50
N VAL A 192 9.14 -16.34 -0.34
CA VAL A 192 8.42 -17.24 -1.27
C VAL A 192 9.41 -17.86 -2.26
N PHE A 193 10.29 -17.06 -2.86
CA PHE A 193 11.32 -17.54 -3.79
C PHE A 193 12.27 -18.57 -3.13
N ALA A 194 12.70 -18.31 -1.89
CA ALA A 194 13.55 -19.23 -1.13
C ALA A 194 12.83 -20.56 -0.87
N TRP A 195 11.57 -20.50 -0.42
CA TRP A 195 10.76 -21.69 -0.20
C TRP A 195 10.61 -22.53 -1.49
N MET A 196 10.21 -21.90 -2.60
CA MET A 196 10.11 -22.57 -3.91
C MET A 196 11.44 -23.19 -4.35
N SER A 197 12.57 -22.51 -4.08
CA SER A 197 13.90 -22.99 -4.45
C SER A 197 14.35 -24.18 -3.61
N MET A 198 13.98 -24.23 -2.33
CA MET A 198 14.34 -25.32 -1.39
C MET A 198 13.47 -26.55 -1.57
N THR A 199 12.17 -26.37 -1.82
CA THR A 199 11.21 -27.46 -1.93
C THR A 199 11.07 -27.99 -3.36
N GLY A 200 11.30 -27.14 -4.37
CA GLY A 200 11.01 -27.44 -5.78
C GLY A 200 9.52 -27.32 -6.13
N GLU A 201 8.68 -26.90 -5.18
CA GLU A 201 7.24 -26.73 -5.37
C GLU A 201 6.91 -25.37 -6.01
N GLU A 202 5.69 -25.20 -6.50
CA GLU A 202 5.19 -23.93 -7.02
C GLU A 202 4.85 -22.97 -5.86
N ASN A 203 4.78 -21.68 -6.16
CA ASN A 203 4.37 -20.65 -5.22
C ASN A 203 2.99 -20.99 -4.60
N PRO A 204 2.88 -21.19 -3.29
CA PRO A 204 1.63 -21.60 -2.66
C PRO A 204 0.53 -20.54 -2.82
N PHE A 205 0.86 -19.25 -2.86
CA PHE A 205 -0.12 -18.18 -3.07
C PHE A 205 -0.62 -18.10 -4.52
N TYR A 206 0.14 -18.62 -5.48
CA TYR A 206 -0.28 -18.73 -6.88
C TYR A 206 -1.09 -20.01 -7.10
N GLU A 207 -0.60 -21.15 -6.63
CA GLU A 207 -1.20 -22.46 -6.86
C GLU A 207 -2.56 -22.59 -6.17
N TYR A 208 -2.66 -22.13 -4.90
CA TYR A 208 -3.89 -22.16 -4.10
C TYR A 208 -4.61 -20.81 -4.04
N PHE A 209 -4.51 -20.03 -5.12
CA PHE A 209 -5.09 -18.68 -5.16
C PHE A 209 -6.61 -18.70 -4.95
N ASP A 210 -7.33 -19.71 -5.44
CA ASP A 210 -8.77 -19.81 -5.26
C ASP A 210 -9.19 -20.05 -3.79
N ASP A 211 -8.40 -20.81 -3.03
CA ASP A 211 -8.62 -21.01 -1.59
C ASP A 211 -8.42 -19.69 -0.82
N ILE A 212 -7.43 -18.88 -1.25
CA ILE A 212 -7.21 -17.53 -0.70
C ILE A 212 -8.39 -16.62 -1.02
N LEU A 213 -8.90 -16.67 -2.25
CA LEU A 213 -10.07 -15.87 -2.64
C LEU A 213 -11.30 -16.22 -1.80
N ASP A 214 -11.50 -17.47 -1.46
CA ASP A 214 -12.61 -17.90 -0.59
C ASP A 214 -12.46 -17.35 0.83
N ILE A 215 -11.23 -17.30 1.38
CA ILE A 215 -10.94 -16.64 2.65
C ILE A 215 -11.22 -15.13 2.55
N CYS A 216 -10.69 -14.46 1.54
CA CYS A 216 -10.87 -13.02 1.36
C CYS A 216 -12.33 -12.65 1.19
N ARG A 217 -13.10 -13.46 0.46
CA ARG A 217 -14.55 -13.28 0.32
C ARG A 217 -15.29 -13.45 1.65
N GLU A 218 -14.89 -14.42 2.48
CA GLU A 218 -15.52 -14.69 3.78
C GLU A 218 -15.40 -13.49 4.74
N TYR A 219 -14.26 -12.76 4.73
CA TYR A 219 -13.97 -11.67 5.66
C TYR A 219 -14.03 -10.28 5.03
N ASP A 220 -14.27 -10.16 3.72
CA ASP A 220 -14.20 -8.92 2.94
C ASP A 220 -12.79 -8.30 2.98
N VAL A 221 -11.78 -9.13 2.81
CA VAL A 221 -10.38 -8.72 2.75
C VAL A 221 -9.98 -8.38 1.32
N THR A 222 -9.35 -7.24 1.11
CA THR A 222 -8.77 -6.87 -0.18
C THR A 222 -7.39 -7.53 -0.35
N ILE A 223 -7.09 -8.04 -1.54
CA ILE A 223 -5.74 -8.54 -1.85
C ILE A 223 -4.91 -7.41 -2.42
N SER A 224 -3.76 -7.13 -1.80
CA SER A 224 -2.67 -6.38 -2.42
C SER A 224 -1.76 -7.39 -3.11
N LEU A 225 -1.84 -7.46 -4.44
CA LEU A 225 -1.02 -8.36 -5.25
C LEU A 225 0.42 -7.84 -5.27
N GLY A 226 1.28 -8.47 -4.46
CA GLY A 226 2.64 -8.01 -4.19
C GLY A 226 3.58 -8.16 -5.38
N ASP A 227 4.45 -7.18 -5.56
CA ASP A 227 5.46 -7.08 -6.60
C ASP A 227 6.82 -7.62 -6.14
N ALA A 228 6.99 -8.93 -6.10
CA ALA A 228 8.25 -9.54 -5.71
C ALA A 228 9.45 -9.07 -6.57
N CYS A 229 9.19 -8.83 -7.84
CA CYS A 229 10.19 -8.38 -8.83
C CYS A 229 10.25 -6.86 -8.97
N ARG A 230 9.76 -6.07 -7.99
CA ARG A 230 9.96 -4.62 -8.06
C ARG A 230 11.44 -4.27 -8.13
N PRO A 231 11.85 -3.24 -8.90
CA PRO A 231 13.23 -2.81 -8.97
C PRO A 231 13.75 -2.30 -7.62
N GLY A 232 14.93 -2.75 -7.21
CA GLY A 232 15.66 -2.27 -6.03
C GLY A 232 16.78 -1.28 -6.38
N CYS A 233 16.99 -1.01 -7.66
CA CYS A 233 17.86 0.03 -8.20
C CYS A 233 17.37 0.44 -9.58
N LEU A 234 17.82 1.61 -10.06
CA LEU A 234 17.40 2.12 -11.36
C LEU A 234 17.70 1.18 -12.53
N ALA A 235 18.79 0.40 -12.42
CA ALA A 235 19.22 -0.52 -13.48
C ALA A 235 18.23 -1.68 -13.72
N ASP A 236 17.43 -2.04 -12.74
CA ASP A 236 16.44 -3.12 -12.82
C ASP A 236 15.04 -2.59 -13.20
N GLY A 237 14.88 -1.26 -13.38
CA GLY A 237 13.62 -0.64 -13.76
C GLY A 237 13.12 -1.13 -15.11
N SER A 238 11.84 -1.52 -15.18
CA SER A 238 11.17 -2.02 -16.38
C SER A 238 11.82 -3.26 -17.01
N ASP A 239 12.53 -4.07 -16.21
CA ASP A 239 13.14 -5.29 -16.71
C ASP A 239 12.09 -6.39 -17.01
N VAL A 240 12.55 -7.45 -17.68
CA VAL A 240 11.69 -8.58 -18.09
C VAL A 240 10.98 -9.21 -16.87
N CYS A 241 11.67 -9.31 -15.71
CA CYS A 241 11.12 -9.94 -14.53
C CYS A 241 9.98 -9.11 -13.93
N GLN A 242 10.16 -7.79 -13.85
CA GLN A 242 9.12 -6.87 -13.38
C GLN A 242 7.88 -6.92 -14.29
N ILE A 243 8.09 -6.86 -15.62
CA ILE A 243 6.97 -6.82 -16.57
C ILE A 243 6.26 -8.19 -16.66
N GLU A 244 7.00 -9.30 -16.62
CA GLU A 244 6.39 -10.63 -16.60
C GLU A 244 5.54 -10.86 -15.35
N GLU A 245 6.03 -10.42 -14.18
CA GLU A 245 5.23 -10.46 -12.95
C GLU A 245 3.97 -9.61 -13.08
N LEU A 246 4.06 -8.39 -13.59
CA LEU A 246 2.90 -7.51 -13.77
C LEU A 246 1.83 -8.14 -14.68
N VAL A 247 2.23 -8.82 -15.75
CA VAL A 247 1.29 -9.56 -16.62
C VAL A 247 0.54 -10.63 -15.81
N ARG A 248 1.26 -11.37 -14.96
CA ARG A 248 0.66 -12.39 -14.08
C ARG A 248 -0.29 -11.78 -13.06
N LEU A 249 0.07 -10.63 -12.46
CA LEU A 249 -0.80 -9.92 -11.53
C LEU A 249 -2.10 -9.47 -12.22
N GLY A 250 -2.04 -9.09 -13.49
CA GLY A 250 -3.24 -8.80 -14.30
C GLY A 250 -4.15 -10.02 -14.50
N GLU A 251 -3.58 -11.21 -14.72
CA GLU A 251 -4.33 -12.47 -14.81
C GLU A 251 -5.02 -12.81 -13.46
N LEU A 252 -4.28 -12.67 -12.35
CA LEU A 252 -4.80 -12.91 -11.00
C LEU A 252 -5.88 -11.90 -10.61
N THR A 253 -5.77 -10.65 -11.04
CA THR A 253 -6.80 -9.61 -10.87
C THR A 253 -8.13 -10.06 -11.44
N LYS A 254 -8.14 -10.62 -12.67
CA LYS A 254 -9.36 -11.16 -13.31
C LYS A 254 -9.97 -12.30 -12.49
N ARG A 255 -9.13 -13.21 -11.98
CA ARG A 255 -9.59 -14.35 -11.17
C ARG A 255 -10.23 -13.87 -9.86
N ALA A 256 -9.60 -12.90 -9.17
CA ALA A 256 -10.13 -12.32 -7.95
C ALA A 256 -11.47 -11.63 -8.18
N TRP A 257 -11.57 -10.82 -9.22
CA TRP A 257 -12.83 -10.14 -9.58
C TRP A 257 -13.95 -11.11 -9.99
N ALA A 258 -13.61 -12.26 -10.57
CA ALA A 258 -14.59 -13.29 -10.88
C ALA A 258 -15.25 -13.90 -9.63
N LYS A 259 -14.58 -13.81 -8.47
CA LYS A 259 -15.10 -14.20 -7.15
C LYS A 259 -15.53 -13.02 -6.28
N ASP A 260 -15.71 -11.84 -6.85
CA ASP A 260 -16.08 -10.60 -6.14
C ASP A 260 -15.09 -10.18 -5.04
N VAL A 261 -13.81 -10.51 -5.19
CA VAL A 261 -12.75 -10.09 -4.28
C VAL A 261 -12.04 -8.86 -4.83
N GLN A 262 -11.96 -7.80 -4.03
CA GLN A 262 -11.25 -6.57 -4.38
C GLN A 262 -9.74 -6.80 -4.43
N VAL A 263 -9.09 -6.08 -5.34
CA VAL A 263 -7.64 -6.16 -5.57
C VAL A 263 -7.05 -4.76 -5.62
N MET A 264 -5.87 -4.58 -5.05
CA MET A 264 -4.88 -3.57 -5.39
C MET A 264 -3.67 -4.29 -5.99
N VAL A 265 -2.95 -3.66 -6.91
CA VAL A 265 -1.73 -4.21 -7.51
C VAL A 265 -0.55 -3.41 -7.00
N GLU A 266 0.48 -4.07 -6.50
CA GLU A 266 1.72 -3.40 -6.12
C GLU A 266 2.61 -3.14 -7.34
N GLY A 267 3.42 -2.10 -7.27
CA GLY A 267 4.20 -1.64 -8.38
C GLY A 267 5.55 -1.04 -7.98
N PRO A 268 6.27 -0.44 -8.94
CA PRO A 268 7.71 -0.30 -8.88
C PRO A 268 8.21 0.48 -7.66
N GLY A 269 9.41 0.06 -7.22
CA GLY A 269 10.24 0.76 -6.25
C GLY A 269 11.17 1.76 -6.95
N HIS A 270 12.45 1.40 -7.14
CA HIS A 270 13.39 2.26 -7.86
C HIS A 270 13.11 2.30 -9.36
N MET A 271 13.01 3.51 -9.94
CA MET A 271 12.71 3.65 -11.36
C MET A 271 13.21 4.98 -11.92
N PRO A 272 13.88 5.00 -13.09
CA PRO A 272 14.19 6.24 -13.79
C PRO A 272 12.91 7.05 -14.05
N MET A 273 13.00 8.36 -13.86
CA MET A 273 11.84 9.25 -13.89
C MET A 273 11.07 9.21 -15.22
N ASP A 274 11.77 9.03 -16.32
CA ASP A 274 11.22 8.93 -17.68
C ASP A 274 10.46 7.64 -17.96
N GLN A 275 10.60 6.62 -17.11
CA GLN A 275 9.90 5.32 -17.26
C GLN A 275 8.63 5.22 -16.41
N ILE A 276 8.42 6.11 -15.44
CA ILE A 276 7.33 6.02 -14.48
C ILE A 276 5.97 6.07 -15.19
N GLU A 277 5.73 7.07 -16.03
CA GLU A 277 4.46 7.23 -16.73
C GLU A 277 4.12 6.00 -17.60
N ALA A 278 5.11 5.45 -18.30
CA ALA A 278 4.93 4.26 -19.12
C ALA A 278 4.53 3.05 -18.27
N ASN A 279 5.16 2.86 -17.10
CA ASN A 279 4.81 1.79 -16.16
C ASN A 279 3.37 1.93 -15.63
N MET A 280 2.93 3.16 -15.29
CA MET A 280 1.55 3.40 -14.87
C MET A 280 0.56 3.03 -15.97
N LYS A 281 0.81 3.40 -17.20
CA LYS A 281 -0.05 3.08 -18.36
C LYS A 281 -0.10 1.58 -18.66
N ILE A 282 1.04 0.90 -18.56
CA ILE A 282 1.12 -0.56 -18.76
C ILE A 282 0.26 -1.27 -17.68
N GLN A 283 0.40 -0.89 -16.42
CA GLN A 283 -0.39 -1.47 -15.34
C GLN A 283 -1.88 -1.24 -15.54
N GLN A 284 -2.29 0.00 -15.83
CA GLN A 284 -3.70 0.33 -16.06
C GLN A 284 -4.31 -0.51 -17.18
N THR A 285 -3.54 -0.79 -18.23
CA THR A 285 -3.99 -1.62 -19.35
C THR A 285 -4.06 -3.09 -18.97
N ILE A 286 -2.99 -3.65 -18.42
CA ILE A 286 -2.88 -5.08 -18.10
C ILE A 286 -3.80 -5.46 -16.94
N CYS A 287 -3.89 -4.60 -15.91
CA CYS A 287 -4.70 -4.82 -14.73
C CYS A 287 -6.08 -4.11 -14.80
N MET A 288 -6.50 -3.66 -15.99
CA MET A 288 -7.86 -3.16 -16.28
C MET A 288 -8.31 -2.01 -15.37
N GLY A 289 -7.37 -1.15 -14.95
CA GLY A 289 -7.63 -0.02 -14.08
C GLY A 289 -7.75 -0.37 -12.59
N ALA A 290 -7.34 -1.56 -12.16
CA ALA A 290 -7.21 -1.89 -10.75
C ALA A 290 -6.31 -0.87 -10.04
N PRO A 291 -6.60 -0.50 -8.78
CA PRO A 291 -5.78 0.45 -8.03
C PRO A 291 -4.31 0.05 -8.01
N PHE A 292 -3.42 1.00 -8.30
CA PHE A 292 -1.98 0.77 -8.31
C PHE A 292 -1.34 1.35 -7.06
N TYR A 293 -0.68 0.51 -6.29
CA TYR A 293 0.03 0.81 -5.05
C TYR A 293 1.53 0.74 -5.31
N VAL A 294 2.24 1.87 -5.19
CA VAL A 294 3.65 1.97 -5.58
C VAL A 294 4.55 2.36 -4.41
N LEU A 295 5.78 1.86 -4.42
CA LEU A 295 6.81 2.20 -3.45
C LEU A 295 7.66 3.37 -4.00
N GLY A 296 7.25 4.57 -3.74
CA GLY A 296 7.83 5.76 -4.31
C GLY A 296 7.14 6.14 -5.62
N PRO A 297 7.74 5.93 -6.82
CA PRO A 297 9.08 5.37 -7.10
C PRO A 297 10.25 6.25 -6.69
N ILE A 298 11.35 5.61 -6.27
CA ILE A 298 12.61 6.27 -5.93
C ILE A 298 13.39 6.54 -7.22
N VAL A 299 13.60 7.82 -7.54
CA VAL A 299 14.10 8.24 -8.87
C VAL A 299 15.63 8.31 -9.00
N THR A 300 16.38 8.08 -7.93
CA THR A 300 17.85 7.99 -7.94
C THR A 300 18.36 7.14 -6.78
N ASP A 301 19.45 6.39 -7.01
CA ASP A 301 20.02 5.48 -6.02
C ASP A 301 21.13 6.13 -5.16
N ILE A 302 21.51 7.39 -5.44
CA ILE A 302 22.69 8.02 -4.85
C ILE A 302 22.37 9.02 -3.72
N ALA A 303 21.16 8.97 -3.18
CA ALA A 303 20.70 9.91 -2.17
C ALA A 303 20.26 9.22 -0.84
N PRO A 304 21.07 8.30 -0.26
CA PRO A 304 20.71 7.69 1.02
C PRO A 304 20.58 8.76 2.11
N GLY A 305 19.56 8.66 2.95
CA GLY A 305 19.18 9.67 3.93
C GLY A 305 18.21 10.73 3.38
N TYR A 306 17.97 10.74 2.06
CA TYR A 306 17.02 11.62 1.38
C TYR A 306 16.02 10.82 0.53
N ASP A 307 15.86 9.55 0.80
CA ASP A 307 14.98 8.65 0.03
C ASP A 307 13.51 9.11 0.05
N HIS A 308 13.06 9.76 1.11
CA HIS A 308 11.74 10.40 1.18
C HIS A 308 11.56 11.51 0.15
N ILE A 309 12.63 12.25 -0.19
CA ILE A 309 12.57 13.31 -1.23
C ILE A 309 12.54 12.67 -2.62
N THR A 310 13.43 11.70 -2.88
CA THR A 310 13.50 11.02 -4.19
C THR A 310 12.23 10.23 -4.47
N SER A 311 11.63 9.64 -3.45
CA SER A 311 10.32 8.98 -3.48
C SER A 311 9.18 9.98 -3.73
N ALA A 312 9.21 11.17 -3.12
CA ALA A 312 8.18 12.18 -3.35
C ALA A 312 8.17 12.67 -4.79
N ILE A 313 9.35 12.82 -5.42
CA ILE A 313 9.46 13.20 -6.84
C ILE A 313 8.79 12.14 -7.71
N GLY A 314 9.20 10.88 -7.57
CA GLY A 314 8.64 9.79 -8.37
C GLY A 314 7.17 9.50 -8.04
N GLY A 315 6.81 9.60 -6.76
CA GLY A 315 5.43 9.43 -6.29
C GLY A 315 4.46 10.45 -6.87
N ALA A 316 4.88 11.71 -6.98
CA ALA A 316 4.07 12.75 -7.62
C ALA A 316 3.83 12.44 -9.11
N ILE A 317 4.87 12.00 -9.84
CA ILE A 317 4.74 11.61 -11.25
C ILE A 317 3.84 10.36 -11.38
N ALA A 318 4.07 9.34 -10.56
CA ALA A 318 3.29 8.11 -10.58
C ALA A 318 1.80 8.37 -10.29
N ALA A 319 1.51 9.13 -9.22
CA ALA A 319 0.13 9.44 -8.84
C ALA A 319 -0.57 10.33 -9.88
N ALA A 320 0.11 11.32 -10.45
CA ALA A 320 -0.41 12.12 -11.56
C ALA A 320 -0.70 11.27 -12.81
N SER A 321 0.03 10.16 -12.99
CA SER A 321 -0.11 9.23 -14.11
C SER A 321 -1.02 8.03 -13.82
N GLY A 322 -1.65 7.97 -12.63
CA GLY A 322 -2.68 6.97 -12.33
C GLY A 322 -2.43 6.05 -11.15
N ALA A 323 -1.29 6.15 -10.44
CA ALA A 323 -1.15 5.46 -9.17
C ALA A 323 -2.17 6.02 -8.16
N ALA A 324 -2.75 5.14 -7.35
CA ALA A 324 -3.82 5.48 -6.42
C ALA A 324 -3.36 5.50 -4.96
N PHE A 325 -2.23 4.84 -4.67
CA PHE A 325 -1.77 4.58 -3.33
C PHE A 325 -0.24 4.64 -3.30
N LEU A 326 0.30 5.47 -2.43
CA LEU A 326 1.73 5.65 -2.25
C LEU A 326 2.18 4.98 -0.95
N CYS A 327 3.11 4.04 -1.06
CA CYS A 327 3.87 3.62 0.10
C CYS A 327 4.84 4.74 0.47
N TYR A 328 4.77 5.21 1.70
CA TYR A 328 5.70 6.21 2.17
C TYR A 328 7.13 5.66 2.21
N VAL A 329 8.10 6.54 2.10
CA VAL A 329 9.51 6.24 2.24
C VAL A 329 10.10 7.22 3.25
N THR A 330 10.94 6.73 4.16
CA THR A 330 11.56 7.55 5.21
C THR A 330 13.00 7.92 4.86
N PRO A 331 13.60 8.92 5.53
CA PRO A 331 15.04 9.18 5.41
C PRO A 331 15.92 7.98 5.72
N ALA A 332 15.42 7.06 6.57
CA ALA A 332 16.15 5.88 7.02
C ALA A 332 16.08 4.68 6.08
N GLU A 333 15.35 4.74 4.95
CA GLU A 333 14.94 3.60 4.12
C GLU A 333 16.06 2.58 3.84
N HIS A 334 17.21 3.01 3.41
CA HIS A 334 18.34 2.12 3.11
C HIS A 334 19.43 2.07 4.20
N LEU A 335 19.17 2.70 5.36
CA LEU A 335 20.20 2.92 6.38
C LEU A 335 19.88 2.27 7.72
N ALA A 336 18.62 2.35 8.19
CA ALA A 336 18.23 1.90 9.52
C ALA A 336 16.70 1.72 9.63
N LEU A 337 16.23 1.19 10.76
CA LEU A 337 14.81 1.23 11.10
C LEU A 337 14.39 2.68 11.46
N PRO A 338 13.27 3.18 10.93
CA PRO A 338 12.86 4.56 11.14
C PRO A 338 12.41 4.79 12.59
N ASN A 339 12.82 5.92 13.16
CA ASN A 339 12.25 6.46 14.40
C ASN A 339 10.97 7.26 14.09
N VAL A 340 10.34 7.87 15.12
CA VAL A 340 9.10 8.63 14.97
C VAL A 340 9.29 9.86 14.06
N ASP A 341 10.45 10.53 14.13
CA ASP A 341 10.71 11.72 13.31
C ASP A 341 10.95 11.34 11.84
N ASP A 342 11.63 10.23 11.59
CA ASP A 342 11.76 9.68 10.23
C ASP A 342 10.38 9.35 9.63
N VAL A 343 9.50 8.74 10.42
CA VAL A 343 8.11 8.44 10.02
C VAL A 343 7.37 9.72 9.64
N LYS A 344 7.45 10.77 10.47
CA LYS A 344 6.83 12.08 10.17
C LYS A 344 7.36 12.68 8.87
N GLN A 345 8.68 12.70 8.67
CA GLN A 345 9.29 13.23 7.44
C GLN A 345 8.81 12.46 6.21
N GLY A 346 8.78 11.14 6.28
CA GLY A 346 8.28 10.29 5.19
C GLY A 346 6.81 10.55 4.85
N ILE A 347 5.95 10.73 5.85
CA ILE A 347 4.54 11.06 5.65
C ILE A 347 4.39 12.42 4.99
N ILE A 348 5.08 13.45 5.49
CA ILE A 348 5.01 14.80 4.90
C ILE A 348 5.45 14.79 3.45
N ALA A 349 6.57 14.15 3.13
CA ALA A 349 7.05 14.05 1.76
C ALA A 349 6.03 13.36 0.83
N SER A 350 5.44 12.26 1.29
CA SER A 350 4.42 11.51 0.54
C SER A 350 3.12 12.32 0.38
N ARG A 351 2.69 13.07 1.41
CA ARG A 351 1.51 13.94 1.33
C ARG A 351 1.72 15.09 0.35
N ILE A 352 2.90 15.68 0.31
CA ILE A 352 3.24 16.72 -0.69
C ILE A 352 3.14 16.12 -2.10
N ALA A 353 3.70 14.94 -2.32
CA ALA A 353 3.64 14.24 -3.60
C ALA A 353 2.19 13.93 -4.02
N ALA A 354 1.40 13.36 -3.11
CA ALA A 354 -0.01 13.02 -3.33
C ALA A 354 -0.84 14.26 -3.65
N HIS A 355 -0.69 15.34 -2.87
CA HIS A 355 -1.41 16.58 -3.07
C HIS A 355 -1.08 17.23 -4.41
N ALA A 356 0.21 17.34 -4.77
CA ALA A 356 0.62 17.86 -6.07
C ALA A 356 0.03 17.08 -7.24
N ALA A 357 -0.01 15.73 -7.11
CA ALA A 357 -0.62 14.86 -8.10
C ALA A 357 -2.14 15.03 -8.18
N ASP A 358 -2.82 15.19 -7.05
CA ASP A 358 -4.26 15.38 -7.00
C ASP A 358 -4.69 16.69 -7.67
N ILE A 359 -3.90 17.77 -7.52
CA ILE A 359 -4.08 19.01 -8.26
C ILE A 359 -3.93 18.77 -9.78
N ALA A 360 -2.88 18.05 -10.19
CA ALA A 360 -2.64 17.74 -11.60
C ALA A 360 -3.76 16.87 -12.22
N LYS A 361 -4.30 15.91 -11.47
CA LYS A 361 -5.45 15.08 -11.85
C LYS A 361 -6.79 15.82 -11.82
N LYS A 362 -6.82 17.06 -11.31
CA LYS A 362 -8.05 17.85 -11.11
C LYS A 362 -9.06 17.14 -10.19
N ILE A 363 -8.57 16.50 -9.14
CA ILE A 363 -9.45 15.92 -8.12
C ILE A 363 -10.29 17.05 -7.49
N PRO A 364 -11.59 16.85 -7.25
CA PRO A 364 -12.46 17.87 -6.66
C PRO A 364 -11.85 18.43 -5.37
N HIS A 365 -11.89 19.74 -5.23
CA HIS A 365 -11.39 20.49 -4.05
C HIS A 365 -9.89 20.35 -3.74
N ALA A 366 -9.10 19.71 -4.59
CA ALA A 366 -7.66 19.54 -4.34
C ALA A 366 -6.91 20.87 -4.23
N ARG A 367 -7.37 21.94 -4.94
CA ARG A 367 -6.72 23.25 -4.93
C ARG A 367 -7.21 24.24 -3.87
N ASP A 368 -8.28 23.91 -3.17
CA ASP A 368 -8.94 24.88 -2.27
C ASP A 368 -7.98 25.40 -1.18
N LEU A 369 -7.13 24.51 -0.62
CA LEU A 369 -6.13 24.93 0.38
C LEU A 369 -5.01 25.77 -0.21
N ASP A 370 -4.58 25.52 -1.45
CA ASP A 370 -3.54 26.33 -2.12
C ASP A 370 -4.07 27.72 -2.45
N ASP A 371 -5.31 27.82 -2.92
CA ASP A 371 -5.94 29.10 -3.24
C ASP A 371 -6.14 29.92 -1.94
N ALA A 372 -6.61 29.29 -0.85
CA ALA A 372 -6.71 29.91 0.47
C ALA A 372 -5.34 30.33 1.04
N MET A 373 -4.30 29.50 0.88
CA MET A 373 -2.93 29.84 1.26
C MET A 373 -2.42 31.06 0.48
N GLY A 374 -2.73 31.14 -0.82
CA GLY A 374 -2.37 32.30 -1.67
C GLY A 374 -2.97 33.59 -1.14
N ASP A 375 -4.27 33.58 -0.79
CA ASP A 375 -4.95 34.74 -0.19
C ASP A 375 -4.38 35.10 1.18
N ALA A 376 -4.13 34.12 2.04
CA ALA A 376 -3.54 34.34 3.37
C ALA A 376 -2.12 34.93 3.28
N ARG A 377 -1.30 34.49 2.33
CA ARG A 377 0.03 35.07 2.07
C ARG A 377 -0.06 36.51 1.61
N ARG A 378 -0.99 36.85 0.74
CA ARG A 378 -1.21 38.22 0.23
C ARG A 378 -1.55 39.19 1.35
N THR A 379 -2.25 38.74 2.38
CA THR A 379 -2.67 39.57 3.52
C THR A 379 -1.79 39.43 4.75
N PHE A 380 -0.76 38.57 4.71
CA PHE A 380 0.08 38.21 5.86
C PHE A 380 -0.70 37.62 7.03
N ASP A 381 -1.81 36.94 6.75
CA ASP A 381 -2.59 36.25 7.73
C ASP A 381 -1.90 34.91 8.08
N TRP A 382 -1.11 34.94 9.17
CA TRP A 382 -0.32 33.78 9.59
C TRP A 382 -1.17 32.66 10.16
N GLU A 383 -2.23 32.96 10.88
CA GLU A 383 -3.11 31.94 11.44
C GLU A 383 -3.73 31.12 10.30
N LYS A 384 -4.26 31.78 9.28
CA LYS A 384 -4.80 31.11 8.11
C LYS A 384 -3.75 30.34 7.31
N GLN A 385 -2.51 30.81 7.23
CA GLN A 385 -1.41 30.06 6.60
C GLN A 385 -1.13 28.75 7.35
N TRP A 386 -1.18 28.76 8.68
CA TRP A 386 -1.00 27.54 9.48
C TRP A 386 -2.14 26.54 9.26
N GLU A 387 -3.39 27.01 9.22
CA GLU A 387 -4.56 26.16 8.94
C GLU A 387 -4.49 25.48 7.57
N CYS A 388 -3.93 26.14 6.57
CA CYS A 388 -3.77 25.60 5.23
C CYS A 388 -2.51 24.71 5.06
N SER A 389 -1.60 24.67 6.04
CA SER A 389 -0.31 24.00 5.93
C SER A 389 -0.44 22.47 6.09
N ILE A 390 0.31 21.71 5.30
CA ILE A 390 0.46 20.25 5.46
C ILE A 390 1.17 19.92 6.79
N ASP A 391 2.15 20.74 7.20
CA ASP A 391 2.88 20.62 8.46
C ASP A 391 2.95 22.00 9.14
N PRO A 392 1.89 22.39 9.86
CA PRO A 392 1.85 23.69 10.53
C PRO A 392 2.88 23.79 11.67
N GLN A 393 3.20 22.69 12.36
CA GLN A 393 4.14 22.72 13.50
C GLN A 393 5.55 23.10 13.03
N THR A 394 6.05 22.47 11.97
CA THR A 394 7.36 22.78 11.40
C THR A 394 7.38 24.19 10.82
N ALA A 395 6.32 24.62 10.14
CA ALA A 395 6.24 25.96 9.56
C ALA A 395 6.26 27.04 10.65
N MET A 396 5.49 26.89 11.72
CA MET A 396 5.50 27.79 12.88
C MET A 396 6.88 27.84 13.55
N ALA A 397 7.47 26.69 13.85
CA ALA A 397 8.78 26.61 14.50
C ALA A 397 9.89 27.30 13.70
N ILE A 398 9.90 27.15 12.38
CA ILE A 398 10.87 27.84 11.50
C ILE A 398 10.66 29.35 11.55
N ARG A 399 9.42 29.82 11.50
CA ARG A 399 9.13 31.24 11.55
C ARG A 399 9.54 31.83 12.90
N ASP A 400 9.09 31.22 14.01
CA ASP A 400 9.32 31.72 15.37
C ASP A 400 10.83 31.80 15.71
N SER A 401 11.59 30.82 15.21
CA SER A 401 13.05 30.77 15.40
C SER A 401 13.80 31.94 14.67
N ARG A 402 13.15 32.62 13.74
CA ARG A 402 13.75 33.66 12.86
C ARG A 402 12.95 34.97 12.85
N ALA A 403 11.90 35.07 13.65
CA ALA A 403 11.16 36.31 13.80
C ALA A 403 12.08 37.35 14.46
N PRO A 404 12.08 38.61 13.98
CA PRO A 404 12.90 39.70 14.55
C PRO A 404 12.47 40.05 15.97
#